data_3fa1165f16e8a9b5ebc1b532c3c79853
#
_entry.id   3fa1165f16e8a9b5ebc1b532c3c79853
#
_cell.length_a   1.000
_cell.length_b   1.000
_cell.length_c   1.000
_cell.angle_alpha   90.00
_cell.angle_beta   90.00
_cell.angle_gamma   90.00
#
_symmetry.space_group_name_H-M   'P 1'
#
loop_
_entity.id
_entity.type
_entity.pdbx_description
1 polymer ?
#
loop_
_entity_poly.entity_id
_entity_poly.type
_entity_poly.pdbx_seq_one_letter_code
_entity_poly.pdbx_strand_id
1 'polypeptide(L)'
;MVSRNKRIVAAFAAVAAMGMGLAGCGSDTAGDTKTTDDGGVVNITYMHRLPDSEGMTLVNDIVAKWNKQHPDIQVKATKFDGKASDMIKKLETDVKSGEAPDLAQVGYAELPEVFTKGLLQDVTQYAEQYKNDFASGPYSLVQVGGKAYGLPQDTGPLVYFYNKADFEKLGITEIPQTADEFIAAAKTAAAAGKYIMSYQPDEAGNMISGLAGASGGWYKVKGDSWVVNTETDGSKATADFYQQLLDAKAATTNPRWDPSFDASIKDGSLIGTVAAAWEAPLFMTSSGGTGSGEWQVAQLGDWFGNAGKTGPDGGSAVAVLKNSKHPKEAMEFLDWFNTQVPDLVSQGLVPAATTEDAETPSEWSTFFGGQDIMKEFKTANNNMGDFTYMPGFSAVAAKMNETAAKATDGSGKVADIFSDAQTTSVDTLKNFGLSVSE
;
A
#
# COMPACT_ATOMS: atom_id res chain seq x y z
N MET A 1 56.15 -9.52 -19.10
CA MET A 1 56.57 -10.84 -18.59
C MET A 1 55.29 -11.58 -18.25
N VAL A 2 54.79 -12.43 -19.13
CA VAL A 2 54.99 -13.87 -19.25
C VAL A 2 54.51 -14.58 -17.96
N SER A 3 53.54 -15.40 -17.86
CA SER A 3 53.00 -16.53 -18.65
C SER A 3 52.15 -17.34 -17.65
N ARG A 4 51.18 -18.05 -17.87
CA ARG A 4 50.71 -19.09 -18.76
C ARG A 4 49.75 -20.04 -18.03
N ASN A 5 48.64 -20.27 -18.67
CA ASN A 5 47.75 -21.44 -18.72
C ASN A 5 48.02 -22.65 -17.83
N LYS A 6 46.93 -23.26 -17.31
CA LYS A 6 46.68 -24.70 -17.62
C LYS A 6 45.19 -25.06 -17.46
N ARG A 7 44.63 -25.61 -18.52
CA ARG A 7 43.38 -26.35 -18.63
C ARG A 7 43.59 -27.76 -18.02
N ILE A 8 42.54 -28.30 -17.43
CA ILE A 8 42.35 -29.77 -17.36
C ILE A 8 40.88 -30.06 -17.72
N VAL A 9 40.77 -31.00 -18.68
CA VAL A 9 39.56 -31.55 -19.31
C VAL A 9 39.44 -33.01 -18.86
N ALA A 10 38.25 -33.57 -18.95
CA ALA A 10 37.82 -34.97 -19.01
C ALA A 10 37.36 -35.58 -17.67
N ALA A 11 36.37 -36.45 -17.60
CA ALA A 11 35.80 -37.35 -18.60
C ALA A 11 34.44 -37.89 -18.18
N PHE A 12 33.69 -38.32 -19.16
CA PHE A 12 32.46 -39.11 -19.17
C PHE A 12 32.49 -40.43 -18.39
N ALA A 13 31.33 -40.85 -17.85
CA ALA A 13 30.94 -42.27 -17.86
C ALA A 13 29.41 -42.40 -17.90
N ALA A 14 28.91 -42.91 -19.02
CA ALA A 14 27.57 -43.39 -19.24
C ALA A 14 27.44 -44.83 -18.75
N VAL A 15 26.31 -45.16 -18.11
CA VAL A 15 25.88 -46.57 -18.01
C VAL A 15 24.41 -46.64 -18.42
N ALA A 16 24.19 -47.31 -19.55
CA ALA A 16 22.87 -47.75 -20.01
C ALA A 16 22.58 -49.14 -19.45
N ALA A 17 21.36 -49.37 -19.02
CA ALA A 17 20.81 -50.72 -18.88
C ALA A 17 19.38 -50.77 -19.36
N MET A 18 19.15 -51.59 -20.35
CA MET A 18 17.87 -51.94 -20.97
C MET A 18 17.01 -52.83 -20.06
N GLY A 19 15.72 -52.73 -20.23
CA GLY A 19 14.75 -53.74 -19.77
C GLY A 19 13.42 -53.58 -20.51
N MET A 20 13.20 -54.48 -21.46
CA MET A 20 12.01 -54.59 -22.33
C MET A 20 10.80 -55.23 -21.63
N GLY A 21 9.62 -54.87 -22.16
CA GLY A 21 8.46 -55.72 -22.33
C GLY A 21 7.27 -55.41 -21.41
N LEU A 22 6.09 -55.22 -21.86
CA LEU A 22 5.24 -55.87 -22.80
C LEU A 22 3.97 -54.99 -23.06
N ALA A 23 3.46 -55.08 -24.27
CA ALA A 23 2.27 -54.44 -24.74
C ALA A 23 1.00 -55.07 -24.14
N GLY A 24 -0.02 -54.23 -23.89
CA GLY A 24 -1.42 -54.63 -23.64
C GLY A 24 -2.37 -53.54 -24.14
N CYS A 25 -3.01 -53.81 -25.30
CA CYS A 25 -4.14 -53.01 -25.82
C CYS A 25 -5.39 -53.24 -24.97
N GLY A 26 -6.18 -52.15 -24.75
CA GLY A 26 -7.48 -52.23 -24.17
C GLY A 26 -8.21 -50.89 -24.12
N SER A 27 -8.93 -50.61 -25.17
CA SER A 27 -10.22 -49.86 -25.34
C SER A 27 -10.56 -48.66 -24.42
N ASP A 28 -10.95 -47.59 -25.13
CA ASP A 28 -11.67 -46.39 -24.74
C ASP A 28 -12.73 -46.56 -23.63
N THR A 29 -12.60 -45.74 -22.61
CA THR A 29 -13.73 -45.19 -21.87
C THR A 29 -13.30 -43.82 -21.34
N ALA A 30 -14.04 -42.76 -21.74
CA ALA A 30 -13.97 -41.45 -21.15
C ALA A 30 -14.28 -41.58 -19.66
N GLY A 31 -13.25 -41.48 -18.85
CA GLY A 31 -13.32 -41.50 -17.41
C GLY A 31 -12.91 -40.15 -16.88
N ASP A 32 -13.85 -39.47 -16.22
CA ASP A 32 -13.62 -38.37 -15.29
C ASP A 32 -12.29 -38.56 -14.56
N THR A 33 -11.33 -37.71 -14.82
CA THR A 33 -10.15 -37.60 -13.98
C THR A 33 -10.57 -36.95 -12.65
N LYS A 34 -11.08 -37.79 -11.76
CA LYS A 34 -10.99 -37.50 -10.33
C LYS A 34 -9.50 -37.39 -10.03
N THR A 35 -9.07 -36.15 -9.78
CA THR A 35 -7.83 -35.90 -9.03
C THR A 35 -7.99 -36.64 -7.71
N THR A 36 -7.32 -37.76 -7.56
CA THR A 36 -7.12 -38.41 -6.27
C THR A 36 -6.28 -37.45 -5.44
N ASP A 37 -6.91 -36.85 -4.44
CA ASP A 37 -6.27 -36.22 -3.32
C ASP A 37 -5.43 -37.32 -2.65
N ASP A 38 -4.12 -37.32 -2.87
CA ASP A 38 -3.22 -38.35 -2.36
C ASP A 38 -2.70 -38.08 -0.95
N GLY A 39 -3.41 -37.23 -0.17
CA GLY A 39 -3.15 -37.03 1.26
C GLY A 39 -1.79 -36.36 1.57
N GLY A 40 -1.18 -35.73 0.58
CA GLY A 40 0.07 -35.00 0.73
C GLY A 40 -0.13 -33.63 1.41
N VAL A 41 0.87 -33.17 2.16
CA VAL A 41 0.88 -31.81 2.72
C VAL A 41 0.93 -30.80 1.59
N VAL A 42 -0.02 -29.86 1.58
CA VAL A 42 -0.03 -28.71 0.67
C VAL A 42 0.97 -27.68 1.18
N ASN A 43 1.83 -27.18 0.29
CA ASN A 43 2.80 -26.15 0.62
C ASN A 43 2.47 -24.88 -0.13
N ILE A 44 2.25 -23.80 0.61
CA ILE A 44 1.92 -22.44 0.11
C ILE A 44 3.11 -21.53 0.38
N THR A 45 3.45 -20.70 -0.60
CA THR A 45 4.50 -19.68 -0.47
C THR A 45 3.88 -18.28 -0.49
N TYR A 46 4.29 -17.43 0.45
CA TYR A 46 3.79 -16.06 0.60
C TYR A 46 4.93 -15.05 0.58
N MET A 47 4.88 -14.06 -0.32
CA MET A 47 5.82 -12.95 -0.37
C MET A 47 5.16 -11.67 0.14
N HIS A 48 5.77 -11.00 1.13
CA HIS A 48 5.21 -9.81 1.77
C HIS A 48 6.24 -8.68 1.88
N ARG A 49 5.77 -7.46 2.18
CA ARG A 49 6.56 -6.27 2.46
C ARG A 49 6.22 -5.66 3.83
N LEU A 50 5.62 -6.46 4.70
CA LEU A 50 5.30 -6.00 6.06
C LEU A 50 6.57 -5.56 6.79
N PRO A 51 6.50 -4.58 7.70
CA PRO A 51 7.66 -4.02 8.39
C PRO A 51 8.52 -5.06 9.10
N ASP A 52 7.90 -5.98 9.82
CA ASP A 52 8.55 -7.14 10.44
C ASP A 52 9.77 -6.73 11.28
N SER A 53 9.57 -5.70 12.12
CA SER A 53 10.60 -5.06 12.92
C SER A 53 10.55 -5.52 14.38
N GLU A 54 11.58 -5.17 15.16
CA GLU A 54 11.64 -5.44 16.59
C GLU A 54 10.43 -4.82 17.33
N GLY A 55 9.83 -5.58 18.25
CA GLY A 55 8.63 -5.18 18.99
C GLY A 55 7.31 -5.52 18.29
N MET A 56 7.34 -5.95 17.02
CA MET A 56 6.17 -6.40 16.27
C MET A 56 5.99 -7.92 16.38
N THR A 57 4.76 -8.42 16.22
CA THR A 57 4.55 -9.85 15.98
C THR A 57 5.06 -10.19 14.58
N LEU A 58 6.17 -10.92 14.50
CA LEU A 58 6.81 -11.23 13.22
C LEU A 58 5.89 -12.09 12.33
N VAL A 59 5.92 -11.85 11.03
CA VAL A 59 5.11 -12.60 10.06
C VAL A 59 5.36 -14.11 10.14
N ASN A 60 6.62 -14.51 10.37
CA ASN A 60 6.95 -15.92 10.55
C ASN A 60 6.35 -16.52 11.83
N ASP A 61 6.12 -15.73 12.88
CA ASP A 61 5.45 -16.18 14.10
C ASP A 61 3.94 -16.34 13.86
N ILE A 62 3.32 -15.43 13.09
CA ILE A 62 1.93 -15.55 12.68
C ILE A 62 1.75 -16.81 11.83
N VAL A 63 2.61 -17.01 10.83
CA VAL A 63 2.61 -18.20 9.97
C VAL A 63 2.84 -19.49 10.77
N ALA A 64 3.70 -19.46 11.81
CA ALA A 64 3.91 -20.63 12.68
C ALA A 64 2.65 -21.01 13.47
N LYS A 65 1.80 -20.03 13.86
CA LYS A 65 0.48 -20.31 14.48
C LYS A 65 -0.41 -21.09 13.51
N TRP A 66 -0.50 -20.63 12.24
CA TRP A 66 -1.24 -21.34 11.19
C TRP A 66 -0.70 -22.76 10.99
N ASN A 67 0.58 -22.91 10.74
CA ASN A 67 1.21 -24.20 10.43
C ASN A 67 1.02 -25.23 11.54
N LYS A 68 0.94 -24.77 12.79
CA LYS A 68 0.64 -25.64 13.94
C LYS A 68 -0.82 -26.11 13.96
N GLN A 69 -1.76 -25.26 13.51
CA GLN A 69 -3.19 -25.54 13.51
C GLN A 69 -3.61 -26.35 12.27
N HIS A 70 -2.88 -26.21 11.17
CA HIS A 70 -3.16 -26.80 9.86
C HIS A 70 -1.98 -27.66 9.39
N PRO A 71 -1.78 -28.87 9.93
CA PRO A 71 -0.65 -29.73 9.58
C PRO A 71 -0.66 -30.20 8.12
N ASP A 72 -1.81 -30.15 7.47
CA ASP A 72 -2.06 -30.50 6.06
C ASP A 72 -1.82 -29.34 5.09
N ILE A 73 -1.80 -28.09 5.57
CA ILE A 73 -1.53 -26.88 4.77
C ILE A 73 -0.41 -26.08 5.41
N GLN A 74 0.79 -26.22 4.89
CA GLN A 74 1.97 -25.54 5.43
C GLN A 74 2.31 -24.31 4.60
N VAL A 75 2.58 -23.20 5.27
CA VAL A 75 2.90 -21.92 4.64
C VAL A 75 4.33 -21.51 4.96
N LYS A 76 5.02 -20.97 3.95
CA LYS A 76 6.33 -20.34 4.10
C LYS A 76 6.23 -18.89 3.65
N ALA A 77 6.42 -17.95 4.57
CA ALA A 77 6.51 -16.52 4.25
C ALA A 77 7.96 -16.11 3.92
N THR A 78 8.08 -15.11 3.04
CA THR A 78 9.36 -14.50 2.67
C THR A 78 9.15 -13.00 2.55
N LYS A 79 9.93 -12.23 3.30
CA LYS A 79 9.94 -10.77 3.21
C LYS A 79 10.68 -10.33 1.94
N PHE A 80 10.10 -9.37 1.24
CA PHE A 80 10.73 -8.65 0.13
C PHE A 80 11.16 -7.27 0.64
N ASP A 81 12.48 -7.04 0.69
CA ASP A 81 13.04 -5.75 1.05
C ASP A 81 13.25 -4.91 -0.20
N GLY A 82 12.35 -3.96 -0.45
CA GLY A 82 12.42 -3.10 -1.63
C GLY A 82 11.10 -2.39 -1.93
N LYS A 83 11.12 -1.55 -2.97
CA LYS A 83 9.96 -0.80 -3.40
C LYS A 83 8.93 -1.72 -4.06
N ALA A 84 7.66 -1.29 -4.05
CA ALA A 84 6.56 -2.01 -4.70
C ALA A 84 6.85 -2.29 -6.18
N SER A 85 7.37 -1.29 -6.91
CA SER A 85 7.73 -1.43 -8.32
C SER A 85 8.80 -2.51 -8.59
N ASP A 86 9.72 -2.71 -7.67
CA ASP A 86 10.76 -3.74 -7.82
C ASP A 86 10.21 -5.14 -7.49
N MET A 87 9.29 -5.21 -6.52
CA MET A 87 8.56 -6.45 -6.26
C MET A 87 7.71 -6.88 -7.47
N ILE A 88 7.01 -5.95 -8.14
CA ILE A 88 6.24 -6.25 -9.35
C ILE A 88 7.13 -6.80 -10.47
N LYS A 89 8.31 -6.20 -10.70
CA LYS A 89 9.28 -6.69 -11.68
C LYS A 89 9.77 -8.11 -11.35
N LYS A 90 10.00 -8.37 -10.05
CA LYS A 90 10.36 -9.71 -9.59
C LYS A 90 9.22 -10.70 -9.84
N LEU A 91 7.99 -10.37 -9.44
CA LEU A 91 6.81 -11.22 -9.66
C LEU A 91 6.59 -11.52 -11.14
N GLU A 92 6.78 -10.53 -12.02
CA GLU A 92 6.70 -10.72 -13.47
C GLU A 92 7.74 -11.72 -13.98
N THR A 93 8.96 -11.65 -13.48
CA THR A 93 10.02 -12.58 -13.82
C THR A 93 9.73 -14.00 -13.29
N ASP A 94 9.31 -14.08 -12.04
CA ASP A 94 9.03 -15.35 -11.35
C ASP A 94 7.84 -16.08 -11.99
N VAL A 95 6.76 -15.35 -12.36
CA VAL A 95 5.60 -15.93 -13.07
C VAL A 95 6.04 -16.48 -14.45
N LYS A 96 6.88 -15.75 -15.19
CA LYS A 96 7.38 -16.19 -16.50
C LYS A 96 8.28 -17.42 -16.42
N SER A 97 9.05 -17.56 -15.34
CA SER A 97 9.91 -18.73 -15.11
C SER A 97 9.20 -19.91 -14.45
N GLY A 98 7.99 -19.71 -13.93
CA GLY A 98 7.26 -20.73 -13.18
C GLY A 98 7.71 -20.86 -11.70
N GLU A 99 8.46 -19.87 -11.19
CA GLU A 99 9.00 -19.82 -9.82
C GLU A 99 8.27 -18.83 -8.91
N ALA A 100 7.10 -18.34 -9.35
CA ALA A 100 6.33 -17.37 -8.57
C ALA A 100 5.83 -17.97 -7.26
N PRO A 101 5.78 -17.16 -6.18
CA PRO A 101 5.06 -17.58 -4.98
C PRO A 101 3.57 -17.76 -5.26
N ASP A 102 2.87 -18.49 -4.40
CA ASP A 102 1.41 -18.65 -4.50
C ASP A 102 0.68 -17.35 -4.17
N LEU A 103 1.19 -16.63 -3.16
CA LEU A 103 0.61 -15.42 -2.61
C LEU A 103 1.64 -14.27 -2.62
N ALA A 104 1.17 -13.07 -2.96
CA ALA A 104 1.99 -11.85 -2.83
C ALA A 104 1.16 -10.70 -2.26
N GLN A 105 1.75 -9.94 -1.33
CA GLN A 105 1.19 -8.66 -0.91
C GLN A 105 1.33 -7.65 -2.05
N VAL A 106 0.22 -7.03 -2.43
CA VAL A 106 0.14 -6.05 -3.53
C VAL A 106 -0.67 -4.85 -3.03
N GLY A 107 -0.12 -3.65 -3.13
CA GLY A 107 -0.86 -2.44 -2.82
C GLY A 107 -2.03 -2.23 -3.78
N TYR A 108 -3.06 -1.54 -3.33
CA TYR A 108 -4.24 -1.28 -4.18
C TYR A 108 -3.89 -0.46 -5.42
N ALA A 109 -2.90 0.43 -5.31
CA ALA A 109 -2.42 1.21 -6.45
C ALA A 109 -1.73 0.36 -7.53
N GLU A 110 -1.09 -0.74 -7.13
CA GLU A 110 -0.36 -1.63 -8.01
C GLU A 110 -1.22 -2.78 -8.58
N LEU A 111 -2.31 -3.14 -7.90
CA LEU A 111 -3.13 -4.30 -8.28
C LEU A 111 -3.63 -4.23 -9.73
N PRO A 112 -4.12 -3.08 -10.27
CA PRO A 112 -4.51 -2.99 -11.68
C PRO A 112 -3.34 -3.22 -12.65
N GLU A 113 -2.12 -2.83 -12.30
CA GLU A 113 -0.93 -3.09 -13.11
C GLU A 113 -0.57 -4.58 -13.10
N VAL A 114 -0.54 -5.20 -11.93
CA VAL A 114 -0.25 -6.63 -11.75
C VAL A 114 -1.28 -7.48 -12.52
N PHE A 115 -2.55 -7.06 -12.48
CA PHE A 115 -3.63 -7.67 -13.27
C PHE A 115 -3.38 -7.53 -14.79
N THR A 116 -3.07 -6.33 -15.27
CA THR A 116 -2.86 -6.05 -16.70
C THR A 116 -1.66 -6.81 -17.26
N LYS A 117 -0.64 -7.04 -16.43
CA LYS A 117 0.51 -7.90 -16.75
C LYS A 117 0.16 -9.40 -16.78
N GLY A 118 -1.06 -9.78 -16.41
CA GLY A 118 -1.53 -11.18 -16.41
C GLY A 118 -0.87 -12.04 -15.34
N LEU A 119 -0.51 -11.44 -14.19
CA LEU A 119 0.21 -12.13 -13.11
C LEU A 119 -0.72 -12.73 -12.06
N LEU A 120 -2.02 -12.43 -12.12
CA LEU A 120 -3.00 -12.82 -11.11
C LEU A 120 -3.85 -14.01 -11.55
N GLN A 121 -4.32 -14.78 -10.59
CA GLN A 121 -5.27 -15.88 -10.77
C GLN A 121 -6.67 -15.46 -10.31
N ASP A 122 -7.70 -15.76 -11.12
CA ASP A 122 -9.10 -15.58 -10.73
C ASP A 122 -9.45 -16.56 -9.61
N VAL A 123 -9.79 -16.03 -8.45
CA VAL A 123 -10.17 -16.80 -7.25
C VAL A 123 -11.57 -16.50 -6.77
N THR A 124 -12.41 -15.90 -7.62
CA THR A 124 -13.79 -15.48 -7.30
C THR A 124 -14.59 -16.57 -6.60
N GLN A 125 -14.50 -17.81 -7.10
CA GLN A 125 -15.23 -18.95 -6.52
C GLN A 125 -14.84 -19.28 -5.07
N TYR A 126 -13.65 -18.87 -4.63
CA TYR A 126 -13.16 -19.09 -3.27
C TYR A 126 -13.32 -17.84 -2.41
N ALA A 127 -13.25 -16.64 -3.01
CA ALA A 127 -13.27 -15.37 -2.30
C ALA A 127 -14.65 -15.00 -1.74
N GLU A 128 -15.73 -15.36 -2.43
CA GLU A 128 -17.10 -14.93 -2.08
C GLU A 128 -17.51 -15.36 -0.66
N GLN A 129 -17.06 -16.51 -0.19
CA GLN A 129 -17.37 -16.99 1.17
C GLN A 129 -16.75 -16.11 2.27
N TYR A 130 -15.65 -15.42 2.00
CA TYR A 130 -14.91 -14.58 2.95
C TYR A 130 -15.27 -13.08 2.88
N LYS A 131 -16.17 -12.72 1.96
CA LYS A 131 -16.52 -11.32 1.70
C LYS A 131 -16.98 -10.54 2.93
N ASN A 132 -17.71 -11.21 3.83
CA ASN A 132 -18.27 -10.57 5.02
C ASN A 132 -17.24 -10.38 6.15
N ASP A 133 -16.06 -10.94 6.02
CA ASP A 133 -14.99 -10.81 7.01
C ASP A 133 -14.20 -9.50 6.80
N PHE A 134 -14.47 -8.79 5.70
CA PHE A 134 -13.79 -7.56 5.31
C PHE A 134 -14.74 -6.40 5.03
N ALA A 135 -14.24 -5.18 5.22
CA ALA A 135 -14.95 -3.97 4.83
C ALA A 135 -15.19 -3.94 3.31
N SER A 136 -16.38 -3.48 2.89
CA SER A 136 -16.81 -3.54 1.49
C SER A 136 -15.96 -2.70 0.55
N GLY A 137 -15.45 -1.55 1.02
CA GLY A 137 -14.55 -0.68 0.24
C GLY A 137 -13.27 -1.41 -0.16
N PRO A 138 -12.43 -1.83 0.79
CA PRO A 138 -11.23 -2.62 0.52
C PRO A 138 -11.50 -3.91 -0.28
N TYR A 139 -12.60 -4.61 0.02
CA TYR A 139 -12.98 -5.81 -0.74
C TYR A 139 -13.28 -5.50 -2.22
N SER A 140 -13.80 -4.32 -2.52
CA SER A 140 -14.02 -3.90 -3.91
C SER A 140 -12.71 -3.64 -4.66
N LEU A 141 -11.64 -3.21 -3.96
CA LEU A 141 -10.34 -2.91 -4.54
C LEU A 141 -9.54 -4.16 -4.95
N VAL A 142 -9.90 -5.34 -4.45
CA VAL A 142 -9.29 -6.61 -4.89
C VAL A 142 -10.00 -7.23 -6.09
N GLN A 143 -10.98 -6.52 -6.65
CA GLN A 143 -11.77 -6.99 -7.79
C GLN A 143 -11.43 -6.19 -9.06
N VAL A 144 -11.31 -6.90 -10.17
CA VAL A 144 -11.18 -6.31 -11.51
C VAL A 144 -12.18 -7.00 -12.44
N GLY A 145 -13.03 -6.22 -13.08
CA GLY A 145 -14.06 -6.77 -13.99
C GLY A 145 -15.06 -7.70 -13.31
N GLY A 146 -15.36 -7.49 -12.03
CA GLY A 146 -16.27 -8.32 -11.24
C GLY A 146 -15.68 -9.65 -10.77
N LYS A 147 -14.36 -9.83 -10.89
CA LYS A 147 -13.64 -11.04 -10.46
C LYS A 147 -12.67 -10.68 -9.34
N ALA A 148 -12.60 -11.53 -8.32
CA ALA A 148 -11.66 -11.37 -7.21
C ALA A 148 -10.33 -12.06 -7.49
N TYR A 149 -9.23 -11.41 -7.06
CA TYR A 149 -7.86 -11.89 -7.26
C TYR A 149 -7.10 -12.12 -5.96
N GLY A 150 -7.73 -11.92 -4.82
CA GLY A 150 -7.19 -12.09 -3.48
C GLY A 150 -8.15 -11.59 -2.43
N LEU A 151 -7.64 -11.27 -1.24
CA LEU A 151 -8.40 -10.65 -0.14
C LEU A 151 -7.68 -9.37 0.33
N PRO A 152 -8.44 -8.37 0.81
CA PRO A 152 -7.84 -7.16 1.37
C PRO A 152 -7.10 -7.47 2.66
N GLN A 153 -6.01 -6.75 2.93
CA GLN A 153 -5.21 -6.91 4.14
C GLN A 153 -5.34 -5.71 5.06
N ASP A 154 -5.06 -4.51 4.55
CA ASP A 154 -5.10 -3.28 5.32
C ASP A 154 -5.61 -2.11 4.49
N THR A 155 -5.80 -0.98 5.15
CA THR A 155 -6.18 0.30 4.55
C THR A 155 -5.21 1.39 4.97
N GLY A 156 -5.14 2.47 4.21
CA GLY A 156 -4.25 3.59 4.47
C GLY A 156 -4.98 4.94 4.39
N PRO A 157 -6.00 5.21 5.26
CA PRO A 157 -6.60 6.52 5.27
C PRO A 157 -5.59 7.57 5.73
N LEU A 158 -5.60 8.74 5.08
CA LEU A 158 -4.83 9.88 5.52
C LEU A 158 -5.49 10.54 6.72
N VAL A 159 -4.68 10.87 7.73
CA VAL A 159 -5.10 11.54 8.97
C VAL A 159 -4.12 12.66 9.29
N TYR A 160 -4.40 13.46 10.29
CA TYR A 160 -3.52 14.52 10.75
C TYR A 160 -2.88 14.15 12.08
N PHE A 161 -1.54 13.96 12.07
CA PHE A 161 -0.75 13.78 13.29
C PHE A 161 -0.28 15.14 13.79
N TYR A 162 -0.39 15.41 15.10
CA TYR A 162 0.04 16.68 15.67
C TYR A 162 0.48 16.55 17.13
N ASN A 163 1.43 17.39 17.54
CA ASN A 163 1.83 17.54 18.93
C ASN A 163 0.92 18.57 19.61
N LYS A 164 -0.02 18.10 20.40
CA LYS A 164 -1.05 18.92 21.06
C LYS A 164 -0.43 19.97 21.98
N ALA A 165 0.59 19.60 22.76
CA ALA A 165 1.21 20.51 23.72
C ALA A 165 1.89 21.69 23.00
N ASP A 166 2.55 21.45 21.85
CA ASP A 166 3.17 22.51 21.07
C ASP A 166 2.12 23.38 20.35
N PHE A 167 1.00 22.80 19.90
CA PHE A 167 -0.12 23.55 19.37
C PHE A 167 -0.70 24.52 20.42
N GLU A 168 -0.92 24.04 21.65
CA GLU A 168 -1.40 24.88 22.75
C GLU A 168 -0.43 26.02 23.10
N LYS A 169 0.89 25.80 23.07
CA LYS A 169 1.93 26.84 23.26
C LYS A 169 1.87 27.92 22.19
N LEU A 170 1.44 27.58 20.96
CA LEU A 170 1.22 28.52 19.86
C LEU A 170 -0.15 29.21 19.91
N GLY A 171 -1.01 28.87 20.89
CA GLY A 171 -2.37 29.38 20.99
C GLY A 171 -3.34 28.69 20.02
N ILE A 172 -2.96 27.57 19.41
CA ILE A 172 -3.84 26.77 18.55
C ILE A 172 -4.51 25.73 19.45
N THR A 173 -5.71 26.01 19.90
CA THR A 173 -6.45 25.16 20.86
C THR A 173 -7.29 24.07 20.19
N GLU A 174 -7.60 24.25 18.92
CA GLU A 174 -8.36 23.30 18.10
C GLU A 174 -7.70 23.17 16.72
N ILE A 175 -7.85 22.01 16.11
CA ILE A 175 -7.35 21.79 14.74
C ILE A 175 -8.18 22.67 13.78
N PRO A 176 -7.52 23.51 12.95
CA PRO A 176 -8.20 24.35 11.97
C PRO A 176 -9.11 23.53 11.06
N GLN A 177 -10.31 24.00 10.79
CA GLN A 177 -11.30 23.24 10.01
C GLN A 177 -11.34 23.63 8.53
N THR A 178 -10.87 24.83 8.19
CA THR A 178 -10.83 25.34 6.82
C THR A 178 -9.39 25.57 6.35
N ALA A 179 -9.19 25.63 5.03
CA ALA A 179 -7.88 25.92 4.42
C ALA A 179 -7.32 27.27 4.91
N ASP A 180 -8.15 28.31 4.95
CA ASP A 180 -7.71 29.65 5.37
C ASP A 180 -7.28 29.68 6.84
N GLU A 181 -8.03 29.03 7.73
CA GLU A 181 -7.67 28.91 9.14
C GLU A 181 -6.35 28.13 9.29
N PHE A 182 -6.19 27.03 8.55
CA PHE A 182 -4.97 26.24 8.59
C PHE A 182 -3.74 27.03 8.10
N ILE A 183 -3.87 27.73 6.98
CA ILE A 183 -2.78 28.54 6.42
C ILE A 183 -2.40 29.69 7.38
N ALA A 184 -3.38 30.30 8.04
CA ALA A 184 -3.11 31.34 9.04
C ALA A 184 -2.37 30.78 10.26
N ALA A 185 -2.80 29.61 10.77
CA ALA A 185 -2.13 28.91 11.86
C ALA A 185 -0.70 28.47 11.46
N ALA A 186 -0.52 27.95 10.23
CA ALA A 186 0.79 27.53 9.72
C ALA A 186 1.79 28.71 9.62
N LYS A 187 1.33 29.88 9.17
CA LYS A 187 2.15 31.10 9.15
C LYS A 187 2.55 31.53 10.57
N THR A 188 1.62 31.43 11.52
CA THR A 188 1.90 31.73 12.94
C THR A 188 2.94 30.77 13.51
N ALA A 189 2.78 29.48 13.26
CA ALA A 189 3.74 28.45 13.68
C ALA A 189 5.12 28.69 13.05
N ALA A 190 5.19 28.96 11.75
CA ALA A 190 6.43 29.21 11.03
C ALA A 190 7.20 30.43 11.58
N ALA A 191 6.48 31.49 11.97
CA ALA A 191 7.08 32.65 12.61
C ALA A 191 7.71 32.33 13.98
N ALA A 192 7.27 31.25 14.63
CA ALA A 192 7.85 30.71 15.87
C ALA A 192 8.91 29.60 15.61
N GLY A 193 9.27 29.35 14.35
CA GLY A 193 10.22 28.29 13.99
C GLY A 193 9.63 26.86 14.08
N LYS A 194 8.30 26.74 14.04
CA LYS A 194 7.59 25.48 14.08
C LYS A 194 6.79 25.29 12.79
N TYR A 195 6.59 24.03 12.41
CA TYR A 195 5.82 23.68 11.21
C TYR A 195 4.69 22.72 11.58
N ILE A 196 3.50 23.04 11.10
CA ILE A 196 2.29 22.21 11.30
C ILE A 196 1.89 21.47 10.02
N MET A 197 2.72 21.52 8.98
CA MET A 197 2.54 20.76 7.74
C MET A 197 3.91 20.46 7.13
N SER A 198 4.04 19.28 6.55
CA SER A 198 5.11 18.91 5.63
C SER A 198 4.57 18.77 4.21
N TYR A 199 5.23 19.37 3.24
CA TYR A 199 5.07 19.08 1.84
C TYR A 199 6.14 18.04 1.46
N GLN A 200 5.69 16.85 1.13
CA GLN A 200 6.57 15.69 0.85
C GLN A 200 6.60 15.44 -0.66
N PRO A 201 7.61 15.94 -1.39
CA PRO A 201 7.61 15.90 -2.86
C PRO A 201 7.72 14.49 -3.42
N ASP A 202 8.34 13.58 -2.69
CA ASP A 202 8.51 12.17 -3.06
C ASP A 202 7.24 11.31 -2.84
N GLU A 203 6.20 11.89 -2.21
CA GLU A 203 4.92 11.23 -1.93
C GLU A 203 3.72 11.88 -2.66
N ALA A 204 3.98 12.75 -3.61
CA ALA A 204 2.90 13.39 -4.38
C ALA A 204 1.99 12.37 -5.08
N GLY A 205 2.57 11.29 -5.59
CA GLY A 205 1.85 10.23 -6.26
C GLY A 205 0.93 9.41 -5.35
N ASN A 206 1.17 9.39 -4.05
CA ASN A 206 0.37 8.68 -3.06
C ASN A 206 -0.47 9.68 -2.25
N MET A 207 0.17 10.46 -1.40
CA MET A 207 -0.51 11.35 -0.46
C MET A 207 -1.27 12.48 -1.16
N ILE A 208 -0.60 13.24 -2.07
CA ILE A 208 -1.27 14.38 -2.74
C ILE A 208 -2.38 13.89 -3.68
N SER A 209 -2.18 12.76 -4.37
CA SER A 209 -3.24 12.17 -5.19
C SER A 209 -4.43 11.71 -4.35
N GLY A 210 -4.19 11.09 -3.19
CA GLY A 210 -5.24 10.68 -2.24
C GLY A 210 -6.06 11.88 -1.76
N LEU A 211 -5.39 12.94 -1.29
CA LEU A 211 -6.06 14.16 -0.83
C LEU A 211 -6.89 14.82 -1.93
N ALA A 212 -6.29 15.03 -3.10
CA ALA A 212 -6.96 15.69 -4.23
C ALA A 212 -8.10 14.84 -4.82
N GLY A 213 -7.95 13.52 -4.79
CA GLY A 213 -8.93 12.58 -5.32
C GLY A 213 -10.09 12.26 -4.37
N ALA A 214 -10.01 12.66 -3.10
CA ALA A 214 -11.01 12.32 -2.07
C ALA A 214 -12.42 12.87 -2.35
N SER A 215 -12.53 13.96 -3.10
CA SER A 215 -13.83 14.58 -3.45
C SER A 215 -14.49 13.98 -4.70
N GLY A 216 -13.81 13.14 -5.43
CA GLY A 216 -14.31 12.50 -6.65
C GLY A 216 -13.19 11.94 -7.50
N GLY A 217 -13.32 10.67 -7.86
CA GLY A 217 -12.26 9.92 -8.51
C GLY A 217 -11.73 10.55 -9.79
N TRP A 218 -10.45 10.53 -9.92
CA TRP A 218 -9.72 10.95 -11.13
C TRP A 218 -9.96 10.02 -12.32
N TYR A 219 -10.27 8.78 -12.03
CA TYR A 219 -10.39 7.72 -13.01
C TYR A 219 -11.75 7.05 -12.94
N LYS A 220 -12.38 6.91 -14.09
CA LYS A 220 -13.67 6.21 -14.21
C LYS A 220 -13.65 5.36 -15.47
N VAL A 221 -14.36 4.24 -15.44
CA VAL A 221 -14.62 3.44 -16.64
C VAL A 221 -16.03 3.75 -17.12
N LYS A 222 -16.16 4.11 -18.40
CA LYS A 222 -17.44 4.36 -19.08
C LYS A 222 -17.52 3.52 -20.35
N GLY A 223 -18.35 2.47 -20.32
CA GLY A 223 -18.31 1.46 -21.37
C GLY A 223 -16.94 0.78 -21.43
N ASP A 224 -16.32 0.79 -22.60
CA ASP A 224 -15.00 0.20 -22.86
C ASP A 224 -13.85 1.24 -22.80
N SER A 225 -14.12 2.43 -22.27
CA SER A 225 -13.15 3.53 -22.26
C SER A 225 -12.92 4.06 -20.84
N TRP A 226 -11.69 4.47 -20.59
CA TRP A 226 -11.30 5.23 -19.41
C TRP A 226 -11.64 6.70 -19.59
N VAL A 227 -12.16 7.32 -18.55
CA VAL A 227 -12.29 8.78 -18.41
C VAL A 227 -11.25 9.21 -17.40
N VAL A 228 -10.38 10.11 -17.79
CA VAL A 228 -9.31 10.67 -16.96
C VAL A 228 -9.60 12.14 -16.69
N ASN A 229 -9.64 12.53 -15.42
CA ASN A 229 -9.79 13.91 -14.99
C ASN A 229 -9.03 14.14 -13.68
N THR A 230 -7.75 14.47 -13.78
CA THR A 230 -6.90 14.75 -12.62
C THR A 230 -6.90 16.22 -12.20
N GLU A 231 -7.54 17.10 -12.98
CA GLU A 231 -7.62 18.54 -12.72
C GLU A 231 -8.99 18.97 -12.13
N THR A 232 -9.46 18.18 -11.18
CA THR A 232 -10.72 18.41 -10.46
C THR A 232 -10.69 19.66 -9.57
N ASP A 233 -11.82 20.06 -9.03
CA ASP A 233 -11.87 21.14 -8.04
C ASP A 233 -11.11 20.78 -6.76
N GLY A 234 -11.14 19.51 -6.32
CA GLY A 234 -10.29 19.02 -5.24
C GLY A 234 -8.79 19.12 -5.55
N SER A 235 -8.40 18.83 -6.80
CA SER A 235 -7.00 18.99 -7.26
C SER A 235 -6.56 20.47 -7.22
N LYS A 236 -7.41 21.38 -7.66
CA LYS A 236 -7.14 22.84 -7.59
C LYS A 236 -7.03 23.32 -6.15
N ALA A 237 -7.98 22.94 -5.29
CA ALA A 237 -7.94 23.31 -3.87
C ALA A 237 -6.68 22.77 -3.18
N THR A 238 -6.29 21.52 -3.45
CA THR A 238 -5.07 20.92 -2.94
C THR A 238 -3.81 21.66 -3.43
N ALA A 239 -3.79 22.03 -4.73
CA ALA A 239 -2.69 22.82 -5.30
C ALA A 239 -2.58 24.18 -4.63
N ASP A 240 -3.68 24.89 -4.49
CA ASP A 240 -3.71 26.22 -3.90
C ASP A 240 -3.32 26.20 -2.42
N PHE A 241 -3.76 25.18 -1.66
CA PHE A 241 -3.39 24.98 -0.27
C PHE A 241 -1.88 24.84 -0.09
N TYR A 242 -1.28 23.87 -0.77
CA TYR A 242 0.17 23.62 -0.66
C TYR A 242 0.99 24.76 -1.26
N GLN A 243 0.57 25.37 -2.38
CA GLN A 243 1.28 26.51 -2.97
C GLN A 243 1.35 27.69 -1.99
N GLN A 244 0.26 28.02 -1.30
CA GLN A 244 0.24 29.09 -0.31
C GLN A 244 1.17 28.79 0.88
N LEU A 245 1.24 27.55 1.33
CA LEU A 245 2.16 27.15 2.39
C LEU A 245 3.63 27.26 1.95
N LEU A 246 3.95 26.84 0.72
CA LEU A 246 5.30 26.94 0.16
C LEU A 246 5.72 28.41 -0.04
N ASP A 247 4.85 29.24 -0.62
CA ASP A 247 5.09 30.67 -0.83
C ASP A 247 5.33 31.41 0.48
N ALA A 248 4.60 31.01 1.53
CA ALA A 248 4.76 31.55 2.88
C ALA A 248 5.93 30.93 3.66
N LYS A 249 6.60 29.90 3.13
CA LYS A 249 7.60 29.10 3.84
C LYS A 249 7.04 28.54 5.17
N ALA A 250 5.78 28.12 5.16
CA ALA A 250 5.03 27.65 6.31
C ALA A 250 4.84 26.13 6.33
N ALA A 251 5.58 25.40 5.49
CA ALA A 251 5.67 23.94 5.50
C ALA A 251 7.15 23.52 5.39
N THR A 252 7.49 22.36 5.95
CA THR A 252 8.76 21.69 5.64
C THR A 252 8.66 21.03 4.26
N THR A 253 9.81 20.78 3.61
CA THR A 253 9.87 20.20 2.26
C THR A 253 10.78 18.98 2.21
N ASN A 254 10.97 18.31 3.33
CA ASN A 254 11.81 17.13 3.44
C ASN A 254 11.12 15.93 2.79
N PRO A 255 11.85 15.08 2.07
CA PRO A 255 11.32 13.78 1.63
C PRO A 255 10.86 12.93 2.81
N ARG A 256 9.82 12.15 2.60
CA ARG A 256 9.19 11.32 3.63
C ARG A 256 10.18 10.28 4.19
N TRP A 257 10.28 10.23 5.51
CA TRP A 257 11.18 9.31 6.25
C TRP A 257 12.66 9.39 5.84
N ASP A 258 13.06 10.51 5.22
CA ASP A 258 14.47 10.89 5.08
C ASP A 258 15.02 11.29 6.44
N PRO A 259 16.33 11.13 6.71
CA PRO A 259 16.93 11.56 7.99
C PRO A 259 16.64 13.02 8.38
N SER A 260 16.42 13.91 7.40
CA SER A 260 16.06 15.30 7.66
C SER A 260 14.60 15.46 8.12
N PHE A 261 13.69 14.62 7.61
CA PHE A 261 12.30 14.55 8.08
C PHE A 261 12.26 14.04 9.52
N ASP A 262 12.94 12.91 9.80
CA ASP A 262 13.04 12.34 11.14
C ASP A 262 13.64 13.34 12.13
N ALA A 263 14.70 14.04 11.73
CA ALA A 263 15.32 15.06 12.55
C ALA A 263 14.34 16.18 12.92
N SER A 264 13.47 16.59 11.98
CA SER A 264 12.48 17.65 12.22
C SER A 264 11.38 17.26 13.21
N ILE A 265 11.00 15.98 13.25
CA ILE A 265 10.10 15.44 14.29
C ILE A 265 10.84 15.39 15.63
N LYS A 266 12.06 14.86 15.64
CA LYS A 266 12.86 14.65 16.85
C LYS A 266 13.26 15.93 17.55
N ASP A 267 13.61 16.98 16.80
CA ASP A 267 13.95 18.31 17.35
C ASP A 267 12.72 19.19 17.65
N GLY A 268 11.53 18.69 17.27
CA GLY A 268 10.27 19.36 17.48
C GLY A 268 10.07 20.59 16.62
N SER A 269 10.73 20.71 15.48
CA SER A 269 10.44 21.75 14.49
C SER A 269 9.20 21.39 13.67
N LEU A 270 9.02 20.12 13.29
CA LEU A 270 7.78 19.62 12.69
C LEU A 270 6.88 19.06 13.79
N ILE A 271 5.80 19.78 14.09
CA ILE A 271 4.85 19.46 15.16
C ILE A 271 3.47 19.05 14.66
N GLY A 272 3.28 18.94 13.35
CA GLY A 272 2.07 18.41 12.74
C GLY A 272 2.22 18.20 11.24
N THR A 273 1.57 17.15 10.73
CA THR A 273 1.51 16.86 9.29
C THR A 273 0.40 15.86 8.98
N VAL A 274 -0.05 15.88 7.72
CA VAL A 274 -0.85 14.78 7.18
C VAL A 274 0.05 13.59 6.92
N ALA A 275 -0.42 12.41 7.28
CA ALA A 275 0.24 11.13 6.98
C ALA A 275 -0.79 9.99 6.97
N ALA A 276 -0.42 8.85 6.44
CA ALA A 276 -1.28 7.67 6.47
C ALA A 276 -1.36 7.06 7.88
N ALA A 277 -2.49 6.45 8.18
CA ALA A 277 -2.72 5.83 9.50
C ALA A 277 -1.65 4.79 9.87
N TRP A 278 -1.16 4.01 8.90
CA TRP A 278 -0.11 3.00 9.12
C TRP A 278 1.26 3.60 9.51
N GLU A 279 1.42 4.92 9.44
CA GLU A 279 2.67 5.59 9.80
C GLU A 279 2.82 5.85 11.30
N ALA A 280 1.81 5.58 12.12
CA ALA A 280 1.85 5.81 13.56
C ALA A 280 3.13 5.26 14.25
N PRO A 281 3.54 3.98 14.05
CA PRO A 281 4.77 3.46 14.66
C PRO A 281 6.05 4.13 14.10
N LEU A 282 6.01 4.65 12.88
CA LEU A 282 7.14 5.38 12.31
C LEU A 282 7.32 6.75 13.00
N PHE A 283 6.23 7.48 13.29
CA PHE A 283 6.28 8.70 14.11
C PHE A 283 6.90 8.45 15.47
N MET A 284 6.51 7.36 16.14
CA MET A 284 7.09 6.98 17.43
C MET A 284 8.59 6.74 17.32
N THR A 285 9.02 6.01 16.29
CA THR A 285 10.44 5.71 16.03
C THR A 285 11.22 6.97 15.72
N SER A 286 10.75 7.80 14.78
CA SER A 286 11.44 9.03 14.34
C SER A 286 11.52 10.07 15.44
N SER A 287 10.51 10.14 16.31
CA SER A 287 10.56 11.06 17.46
C SER A 287 11.67 10.71 18.46
N GLY A 288 12.09 9.43 18.50
CA GLY A 288 13.02 8.93 19.51
C GLY A 288 12.51 9.12 20.95
N GLY A 289 11.19 9.19 21.12
CA GLY A 289 10.50 9.44 22.38
C GLY A 289 10.25 10.91 22.68
N THR A 290 10.69 11.84 21.84
CA THR A 290 10.40 13.29 21.98
C THR A 290 8.90 13.52 21.80
N GLY A 291 8.28 14.26 22.74
CA GLY A 291 6.84 14.53 22.72
C GLY A 291 5.98 13.31 23.01
N SER A 292 6.53 12.22 23.59
CA SER A 292 5.75 11.08 24.04
C SER A 292 4.67 11.53 25.03
N GLY A 293 3.42 11.12 24.77
CA GLY A 293 2.25 11.56 25.54
C GLY A 293 1.66 12.90 25.09
N GLU A 294 2.28 13.59 24.12
CA GLU A 294 1.82 14.88 23.60
C GLU A 294 1.27 14.80 22.18
N TRP A 295 1.65 13.75 21.43
CA TRP A 295 1.14 13.54 20.09
C TRP A 295 -0.31 13.04 20.09
N GLN A 296 -1.06 13.43 19.08
CA GLN A 296 -2.44 12.99 18.84
C GLN A 296 -2.72 12.88 17.36
N VAL A 297 -3.84 12.23 17.03
CA VAL A 297 -4.38 12.09 15.68
C VAL A 297 -5.71 12.83 15.59
N ALA A 298 -5.94 13.53 14.48
CA ALA A 298 -7.20 14.17 14.18
C ALA A 298 -7.69 13.83 12.77
N GLN A 299 -8.99 13.98 12.54
CA GLN A 299 -9.56 13.94 11.20
C GLN A 299 -9.11 15.18 10.41
N LEU A 300 -9.08 15.06 9.08
CA LEU A 300 -8.80 16.21 8.21
C LEU A 300 -9.97 17.20 8.25
N GLY A 301 -9.65 18.49 8.24
CA GLY A 301 -10.62 19.54 7.96
C GLY A 301 -10.90 19.67 6.45
N ASP A 302 -11.75 20.61 6.08
CA ASP A 302 -11.98 20.94 4.67
C ASP A 302 -10.86 21.82 4.09
N TRP A 303 -9.64 21.24 4.08
CA TRP A 303 -8.42 21.93 3.64
C TRP A 303 -8.19 21.79 2.12
N PHE A 304 -8.73 20.74 1.55
CA PHE A 304 -8.47 20.30 0.17
C PHE A 304 -9.72 20.36 -0.71
N GLY A 305 -10.77 21.11 -0.27
CA GLY A 305 -12.02 21.22 -1.00
C GLY A 305 -12.80 19.90 -1.12
N ASN A 306 -12.65 19.04 -0.12
CA ASN A 306 -13.22 17.69 -0.09
C ASN A 306 -14.21 17.47 1.05
N ALA A 307 -14.67 18.57 1.69
CA ALA A 307 -15.61 18.59 2.81
C ALA A 307 -15.14 17.70 3.99
N GLY A 308 -13.83 17.69 4.27
CA GLY A 308 -13.21 16.90 5.34
C GLY A 308 -13.11 15.40 5.04
N LYS A 309 -13.42 14.96 3.82
CA LYS A 309 -13.11 13.58 3.41
C LYS A 309 -11.62 13.36 3.31
N THR A 310 -11.20 12.15 3.59
CA THR A 310 -9.82 11.73 3.37
C THR A 310 -9.69 10.84 2.14
N GLY A 311 -8.46 10.65 1.67
CA GLY A 311 -8.12 9.72 0.60
C GLY A 311 -7.15 8.64 1.08
N PRO A 312 -6.89 7.65 0.22
CA PRO A 312 -5.94 6.59 0.53
C PRO A 312 -4.49 7.04 0.29
N ASP A 313 -3.60 6.62 1.18
CA ASP A 313 -2.18 6.51 0.93
C ASP A 313 -1.72 5.11 1.34
N GLY A 314 -1.48 4.26 0.35
CA GLY A 314 -1.20 2.85 0.56
C GLY A 314 -2.47 2.03 0.81
N GLY A 315 -2.33 1.07 1.73
CA GLY A 315 -3.25 -0.03 1.85
C GLY A 315 -2.94 -1.14 0.85
N SER A 316 -3.19 -2.38 1.24
CA SER A 316 -2.79 -3.53 0.46
C SER A 316 -3.80 -4.67 0.49
N ALA A 317 -3.68 -5.50 -0.51
CA ALA A 317 -4.27 -6.82 -0.60
C ALA A 317 -3.18 -7.88 -0.57
N VAL A 318 -3.55 -9.11 -0.30
CA VAL A 318 -2.74 -10.26 -0.68
C VAL A 318 -3.44 -10.96 -1.84
N ALA A 319 -2.73 -11.05 -2.96
CA ALA A 319 -3.26 -11.60 -4.20
C ALA A 319 -2.72 -13.01 -4.46
N VAL A 320 -3.55 -13.85 -5.10
CA VAL A 320 -3.13 -15.17 -5.58
C VAL A 320 -2.49 -15.02 -6.95
N LEU A 321 -1.25 -15.50 -7.09
CA LEU A 321 -0.52 -15.37 -8.33
C LEU A 321 -0.88 -16.47 -9.33
N LYS A 322 -0.72 -16.11 -10.60
CA LYS A 322 -0.90 -17.03 -11.71
C LYS A 322 0.02 -18.22 -11.55
N ASN A 323 -0.50 -19.39 -11.79
CA ASN A 323 0.15 -20.69 -11.65
C ASN A 323 0.22 -21.25 -10.21
N SER A 324 -0.39 -20.60 -9.21
CA SER A 324 -0.63 -21.27 -7.93
C SER A 324 -1.44 -22.56 -8.17
N LYS A 325 -0.95 -23.67 -7.63
CA LYS A 325 -1.58 -24.99 -7.81
C LYS A 325 -2.63 -25.29 -6.76
N HIS A 326 -2.65 -24.49 -5.69
CA HIS A 326 -3.49 -24.68 -4.51
C HIS A 326 -4.26 -23.39 -4.16
N PRO A 327 -5.02 -22.81 -5.12
CA PRO A 327 -5.68 -21.52 -4.89
C PRO A 327 -6.73 -21.57 -3.79
N LYS A 328 -7.36 -22.74 -3.55
CA LYS A 328 -8.34 -22.91 -2.48
C LYS A 328 -7.67 -22.81 -1.11
N GLU A 329 -6.61 -23.59 -0.91
CA GLU A 329 -5.85 -23.63 0.34
C GLU A 329 -5.11 -22.32 0.59
N ALA A 330 -4.63 -21.67 -0.48
CA ALA A 330 -4.05 -20.33 -0.42
C ALA A 330 -5.07 -19.30 0.08
N MET A 331 -6.31 -19.35 -0.39
CA MET A 331 -7.39 -18.47 0.05
C MET A 331 -7.84 -18.76 1.49
N GLU A 332 -7.82 -19.99 1.93
CA GLU A 332 -8.11 -20.38 3.31
C GLU A 332 -7.06 -19.81 4.29
N PHE A 333 -5.77 -19.95 3.96
CA PHE A 333 -4.71 -19.29 4.72
C PHE A 333 -4.84 -17.77 4.68
N LEU A 334 -5.14 -17.21 3.53
CA LEU A 334 -5.20 -15.77 3.33
C LEU A 334 -6.30 -15.11 4.15
N ASP A 335 -7.49 -15.70 4.21
CA ASP A 335 -8.57 -15.25 5.08
C ASP A 335 -8.14 -15.30 6.55
N TRP A 336 -7.63 -16.44 6.99
CA TRP A 336 -7.16 -16.57 8.36
C TRP A 336 -6.07 -15.55 8.69
N PHE A 337 -5.07 -15.34 7.81
CA PHE A 337 -3.96 -14.42 8.07
C PHE A 337 -4.44 -12.97 8.14
N ASN A 338 -5.28 -12.55 7.18
CA ASN A 338 -5.75 -11.17 7.11
C ASN A 338 -6.81 -10.83 8.18
N THR A 339 -7.34 -11.82 8.88
CA THR A 339 -8.23 -11.63 10.03
C THR A 339 -7.52 -11.73 11.39
N GLN A 340 -6.19 -11.89 11.43
CA GLN A 340 -5.41 -11.80 12.66
C GLN A 340 -5.21 -10.33 13.07
N VAL A 341 -6.31 -9.66 13.45
CA VAL A 341 -6.35 -8.21 13.68
C VAL A 341 -5.28 -7.74 14.67
N PRO A 342 -5.11 -8.32 15.87
CA PRO A 342 -4.07 -7.85 16.81
C PRO A 342 -2.65 -7.99 16.28
N ASP A 343 -2.35 -9.09 15.58
CA ASP A 343 -1.03 -9.34 15.01
C ASP A 343 -0.72 -8.34 13.87
N LEU A 344 -1.71 -8.03 13.00
CA LEU A 344 -1.56 -7.06 11.92
C LEU A 344 -1.45 -5.62 12.43
N VAL A 345 -2.21 -5.27 13.48
CA VAL A 345 -2.06 -3.98 14.15
C VAL A 345 -0.65 -3.83 14.72
N SER A 346 -0.07 -4.88 15.31
CA SER A 346 1.30 -4.83 15.80
C SER A 346 2.33 -4.55 14.70
N GLN A 347 2.02 -4.93 13.44
CA GLN A 347 2.81 -4.58 12.24
C GLN A 347 2.60 -3.13 11.75
N GLY A 348 1.77 -2.34 12.43
CA GLY A 348 1.45 -0.96 12.04
C GLY A 348 0.27 -0.85 11.09
N LEU A 349 -0.42 -1.94 10.78
CA LEU A 349 -1.52 -1.93 9.82
C LEU A 349 -2.82 -1.42 10.43
N VAL A 350 -3.68 -0.87 9.58
CA VAL A 350 -5.12 -0.69 9.84
C VAL A 350 -5.84 -1.81 9.10
N PRO A 351 -6.15 -2.94 9.77
CA PRO A 351 -6.70 -4.11 9.11
C PRO A 351 -7.99 -3.80 8.35
N ALA A 352 -8.14 -4.39 7.16
CA ALA A 352 -9.37 -4.33 6.39
C ALA A 352 -10.45 -5.27 6.93
N ALA A 353 -10.07 -6.21 7.80
CA ALA A 353 -10.97 -7.16 8.44
C ALA A 353 -11.96 -6.45 9.38
N THR A 354 -13.18 -7.01 9.47
CA THR A 354 -14.27 -6.52 10.34
C THR A 354 -14.70 -7.57 11.36
N THR A 355 -13.98 -8.67 11.44
CA THR A 355 -14.26 -9.80 12.35
C THR A 355 -13.99 -9.46 13.82
N GLU A 356 -13.13 -8.49 14.08
CA GLU A 356 -12.75 -8.00 15.39
C GLU A 356 -12.46 -6.50 15.32
N ASP A 357 -12.73 -5.77 16.41
CA ASP A 357 -12.32 -4.36 16.50
C ASP A 357 -10.81 -4.27 16.80
N ALA A 358 -10.13 -3.43 16.04
CA ALA A 358 -8.71 -3.16 16.26
C ALA A 358 -8.53 -2.29 17.52
N GLU A 359 -7.71 -2.75 18.46
CA GLU A 359 -7.38 -2.01 19.67
C GLU A 359 -6.05 -1.26 19.49
N THR A 360 -5.97 -0.06 20.07
CA THR A 360 -4.72 0.71 20.09
C THR A 360 -3.69 0.00 21.00
N PRO A 361 -2.52 -0.41 20.50
CA PRO A 361 -1.48 -1.00 21.32
C PRO A 361 -1.10 -0.07 22.49
N SER A 362 -0.77 -0.66 23.65
CA SER A 362 -0.49 0.11 24.87
C SER A 362 0.66 1.11 24.72
N GLU A 363 1.68 0.76 23.94
CA GLU A 363 2.81 1.64 23.63
C GLU A 363 2.37 2.85 22.80
N TRP A 364 1.51 2.62 21.82
CA TRP A 364 0.93 3.69 21.01
C TRP A 364 0.02 4.58 21.86
N SER A 365 -0.85 3.98 22.67
CA SER A 365 -1.70 4.74 23.60
C SER A 365 -0.86 5.65 24.51
N THR A 366 0.26 5.16 25.02
CA THR A 366 1.18 5.98 25.82
C THR A 366 1.76 7.13 25.02
N PHE A 367 2.24 6.89 23.82
CA PHE A 367 2.83 7.91 22.94
C PHE A 367 1.79 8.95 22.52
N PHE A 368 0.58 8.52 22.21
CA PHE A 368 -0.52 9.39 21.76
C PHE A 368 -1.39 9.91 22.92
N GLY A 369 -0.82 10.05 24.12
CA GLY A 369 -1.47 10.72 25.26
C GLY A 369 -2.74 10.05 25.78
N GLY A 370 -2.87 8.75 25.62
CA GLY A 370 -4.04 7.96 26.01
C GLY A 370 -5.16 7.96 24.95
N GLN A 371 -4.93 8.55 23.77
CA GLN A 371 -5.90 8.55 22.70
C GLN A 371 -6.03 7.13 22.10
N ASP A 372 -7.26 6.71 21.82
CA ASP A 372 -7.54 5.52 21.02
C ASP A 372 -7.43 5.87 19.53
N ILE A 373 -6.19 5.80 19.00
CA ILE A 373 -5.93 6.19 17.61
C ILE A 373 -6.49 5.19 16.60
N MET A 374 -6.69 3.92 16.98
CA MET A 374 -7.34 2.95 16.07
C MET A 374 -8.79 3.33 15.81
N LYS A 375 -9.47 3.93 16.79
CA LYS A 375 -10.80 4.51 16.58
C LYS A 375 -10.78 5.69 15.62
N GLU A 376 -9.76 6.55 15.70
CA GLU A 376 -9.57 7.66 14.74
C GLU A 376 -9.31 7.12 13.33
N PHE A 377 -8.48 6.09 13.19
CA PHE A 377 -8.19 5.45 11.90
C PHE A 377 -9.44 4.79 11.31
N LYS A 378 -10.24 4.10 12.13
CA LYS A 378 -11.54 3.55 11.71
C LYS A 378 -12.50 4.64 11.24
N THR A 379 -12.53 5.78 11.93
CA THR A 379 -13.33 6.95 11.54
C THR A 379 -12.86 7.51 10.21
N ALA A 380 -11.55 7.71 10.03
CA ALA A 380 -10.98 8.18 8.77
C ALA A 380 -11.26 7.20 7.62
N ASN A 381 -11.13 5.90 7.87
CA ASN A 381 -11.42 4.86 6.87
C ASN A 381 -12.89 4.92 6.40
N ASN A 382 -13.83 5.14 7.32
CA ASN A 382 -15.25 5.30 6.98
C ASN A 382 -15.55 6.61 6.23
N ASN A 383 -14.67 7.61 6.37
CA ASN A 383 -14.78 8.91 5.70
C ASN A 383 -13.90 9.01 4.44
N MET A 384 -13.28 7.91 4.04
CA MET A 384 -12.43 7.87 2.86
C MET A 384 -13.27 7.97 1.58
N GLY A 385 -12.85 8.86 0.68
CA GLY A 385 -13.47 8.99 -0.64
C GLY A 385 -13.14 7.82 -1.54
N ASP A 386 -14.00 7.57 -2.51
CA ASP A 386 -13.75 6.55 -3.53
C ASP A 386 -12.57 6.98 -4.42
N PHE A 387 -11.54 6.17 -4.47
CA PHE A 387 -10.40 6.36 -5.35
C PHE A 387 -10.17 5.09 -6.18
N THR A 388 -10.31 5.23 -7.50
CA THR A 388 -10.03 4.13 -8.43
C THR A 388 -8.64 4.31 -9.01
N TYR A 389 -7.80 3.30 -8.89
CA TYR A 389 -6.49 3.30 -9.54
C TYR A 389 -6.58 2.77 -10.97
N MET A 390 -5.87 3.43 -11.89
CA MET A 390 -5.75 2.98 -13.28
C MET A 390 -4.56 2.01 -13.43
N PRO A 391 -4.57 1.13 -14.45
CA PRO A 391 -3.38 0.35 -14.79
C PRO A 391 -2.18 1.25 -15.11
N GLY A 392 -1.03 0.96 -14.51
CA GLY A 392 0.20 1.75 -14.67
C GLY A 392 0.21 3.07 -13.89
N PHE A 393 -0.59 3.19 -12.84
CA PHE A 393 -0.59 4.38 -11.97
C PHE A 393 0.81 4.67 -11.39
N SER A 394 1.67 3.68 -11.25
CA SER A 394 3.07 3.85 -10.81
C SER A 394 3.86 4.84 -11.68
N ALA A 395 3.60 4.89 -12.99
CA ALA A 395 4.22 5.86 -13.89
C ALA A 395 3.68 7.29 -13.64
N VAL A 396 2.39 7.42 -13.37
CA VAL A 396 1.76 8.69 -13.00
C VAL A 396 2.32 9.20 -11.67
N ALA A 397 2.38 8.33 -10.66
CA ALA A 397 2.94 8.65 -9.34
C ALA A 397 4.40 9.12 -9.43
N ALA A 398 5.22 8.43 -10.23
CA ALA A 398 6.61 8.84 -10.45
C ALA A 398 6.71 10.23 -11.11
N LYS A 399 5.83 10.53 -12.08
CA LYS A 399 5.79 11.85 -12.72
C LYS A 399 5.31 12.94 -11.76
N MET A 400 4.32 12.65 -10.94
CA MET A 400 3.83 13.57 -9.91
C MET A 400 4.95 13.92 -8.91
N ASN A 401 5.72 12.94 -8.46
CA ASN A 401 6.85 13.13 -7.55
C ASN A 401 7.95 14.01 -8.19
N GLU A 402 8.29 13.75 -9.48
CA GLU A 402 9.25 14.60 -10.21
C GLU A 402 8.79 16.06 -10.26
N THR A 403 7.50 16.29 -10.55
CA THR A 403 6.94 17.63 -10.70
C THR A 403 6.79 18.30 -9.34
N ALA A 404 6.40 17.55 -8.29
CA ALA A 404 6.31 18.06 -6.93
C ALA A 404 7.67 18.57 -6.41
N ALA A 405 8.76 17.91 -6.76
CA ALA A 405 10.10 18.35 -6.40
C ALA A 405 10.45 19.75 -6.95
N LYS A 406 9.95 20.10 -8.15
CA LYS A 406 10.17 21.42 -8.75
C LYS A 406 9.44 22.55 -8.00
N ALA A 407 8.32 22.24 -7.34
CA ALA A 407 7.60 23.21 -6.54
C ALA A 407 8.37 23.62 -5.26
N THR A 408 9.24 22.76 -4.74
CA THR A 408 10.02 23.06 -3.51
C THR A 408 11.07 24.14 -3.70
N ASP A 409 11.65 24.27 -4.89
CA ASP A 409 12.66 25.28 -5.23
C ASP A 409 12.11 26.46 -6.06
N GLY A 410 10.81 26.43 -6.32
CA GLY A 410 10.11 27.48 -7.10
C GLY A 410 10.32 27.40 -8.61
N SER A 411 10.95 26.32 -9.13
CA SER A 411 11.10 26.11 -10.58
C SER A 411 9.82 25.55 -11.25
N GLY A 412 8.81 25.14 -10.47
CA GLY A 412 7.49 24.72 -10.89
C GLY A 412 6.43 25.14 -9.88
N LYS A 413 5.18 24.82 -10.15
CA LYS A 413 4.04 25.07 -9.28
C LYS A 413 3.40 23.75 -8.83
N VAL A 414 2.74 23.76 -7.70
CA VAL A 414 2.00 22.59 -7.20
C VAL A 414 0.90 22.17 -8.20
N ALA A 415 0.26 23.12 -8.87
CA ALA A 415 -0.75 22.85 -9.89
C ALA A 415 -0.23 22.02 -11.09
N ASP A 416 1.06 22.16 -11.42
CA ASP A 416 1.67 21.41 -12.53
C ASP A 416 1.66 19.89 -12.29
N ILE A 417 1.58 19.46 -11.02
CA ILE A 417 1.48 18.03 -10.63
C ILE A 417 0.25 17.39 -11.29
N PHE A 418 -0.87 18.09 -11.28
CA PHE A 418 -2.14 17.54 -11.76
C PHE A 418 -2.25 17.55 -13.29
N SER A 419 -1.71 18.56 -13.97
CA SER A 419 -1.65 18.59 -15.43
C SER A 419 -0.67 17.56 -15.99
N ASP A 420 0.47 17.35 -15.31
CA ASP A 420 1.40 16.27 -15.66
C ASP A 420 0.79 14.89 -15.39
N ALA A 421 0.03 14.74 -14.30
CA ALA A 421 -0.72 13.52 -14.01
C ALA A 421 -1.77 13.24 -15.11
N GLN A 422 -2.51 14.26 -15.57
CA GLN A 422 -3.48 14.14 -16.66
C GLN A 422 -2.83 13.58 -17.94
N THR A 423 -1.77 14.22 -18.38
CA THR A 423 -1.05 13.83 -19.60
C THR A 423 -0.46 12.42 -19.47
N THR A 424 0.23 12.15 -18.36
CA THR A 424 0.88 10.85 -18.12
C THR A 424 -0.14 9.72 -18.01
N SER A 425 -1.30 9.97 -17.41
CA SER A 425 -2.38 8.97 -17.30
C SER A 425 -2.92 8.58 -18.68
N VAL A 426 -3.24 9.57 -19.51
CA VAL A 426 -3.74 9.33 -20.87
C VAL A 426 -2.72 8.56 -21.70
N ASP A 427 -1.46 8.97 -21.67
CA ASP A 427 -0.38 8.31 -22.40
C ASP A 427 -0.15 6.88 -21.92
N THR A 428 -0.16 6.67 -20.61
CA THR A 428 0.03 5.33 -20.01
C THR A 428 -1.09 4.38 -20.43
N LEU A 429 -2.36 4.80 -20.35
CA LEU A 429 -3.49 3.97 -20.77
C LEU A 429 -3.41 3.64 -22.25
N LYS A 430 -3.09 4.62 -23.12
CA LYS A 430 -2.90 4.40 -24.55
C LYS A 430 -1.75 3.43 -24.85
N ASN A 431 -0.65 3.50 -24.08
CA ASN A 431 0.48 2.58 -24.22
C ASN A 431 0.12 1.14 -23.83
N PHE A 432 -0.84 0.95 -22.91
CA PHE A 432 -1.42 -0.36 -22.62
C PHE A 432 -2.45 -0.83 -23.66
N GLY A 433 -2.72 -0.03 -24.69
CA GLY A 433 -3.74 -0.33 -25.71
C GLY A 433 -5.18 -0.14 -25.21
N LEU A 434 -5.37 0.60 -24.11
CA LEU A 434 -6.67 0.87 -23.52
C LEU A 434 -7.27 2.14 -24.13
N SER A 435 -8.58 2.13 -24.36
CA SER A 435 -9.31 3.27 -24.89
C SER A 435 -9.46 4.35 -23.81
N VAL A 436 -9.23 5.60 -24.19
CA VAL A 436 -9.45 6.78 -23.34
C VAL A 436 -10.46 7.67 -24.04
N SER A 437 -11.54 8.02 -23.35
CA SER A 437 -12.51 9.03 -23.83
C SER A 437 -12.07 10.41 -23.32
N GLU A 438 -12.11 11.38 -24.20
CA GLU A 438 -11.91 12.79 -23.87
C GLU A 438 -13.13 13.38 -23.15
#